data_56ec4b4e8c4d8667ae900a2e3289132c
#
_entry.id   56ec4b4e8c4d8667ae900a2e3289132c
#
_cell.length_a   1.000
_cell.length_b   1.000
_cell.length_c   1.000
_cell.angle_alpha   90.00
_cell.angle_beta   90.00
_cell.angle_gamma   90.00
#
_symmetry.space_group_name_H-M   'P 1'
#
loop_
_entity.id
_entity.type
_entity.pdbx_description
1 polymer ?
#
loop_
_entity_poly.entity_id
_entity_poly.type
_entity_poly.pdbx_seq_one_letter_code
_entity_poly.pdbx_strand_id
1 'polypeptide(L)'
;MFRKILSTLMLSLSVLGVSTMAWASEADLVVPDLSSVSFFGIDGHTLLFWGMLICIAGFLFGWTQFQQLKALPVHKSMKDVSELIFETCKTYLITQGKFLVVLQLLVGVIMIIYFGWLRHFDFGKVAIILFCSVIGILGSYAVAWFGMRVNTFANSRSAFASLRGNAFPVCEIPLKAGMSIGMLLISLELFVMLCILLFVDPHYAGPCFIGFAIGESLGASVLRIAGGIFTKIADIGSDLMKVIFKIKEDDARNPGVIADCTGDNAGDSVGPTADGFETYGVTGVALISFILLAIH
;
A
#
# COMPACT_ATOMS: atom_id res chain seq x y z
N MET A 1 -35.50 23.71 -17.26
CA MET A 1 -34.30 23.26 -16.51
C MET A 1 -34.71 22.37 -15.34
N PHE A 2 -35.58 22.76 -14.46
CA PHE A 2 -36.03 22.00 -13.28
C PHE A 2 -36.63 20.61 -13.61
N ARG A 3 -37.44 20.51 -14.70
CA ARG A 3 -38.06 19.26 -15.14
C ARG A 3 -37.06 18.21 -15.64
N LYS A 4 -35.93 18.64 -16.24
CA LYS A 4 -34.86 17.75 -16.68
C LYS A 4 -34.02 17.26 -15.48
N ILE A 5 -33.77 18.12 -14.50
CA ILE A 5 -33.09 17.74 -13.27
C ILE A 5 -33.92 16.72 -12.47
N LEU A 6 -35.24 16.95 -12.37
CA LEU A 6 -36.12 16.04 -11.66
C LEU A 6 -36.26 14.68 -12.37
N SER A 7 -36.30 14.67 -13.71
CA SER A 7 -36.34 13.42 -14.49
C SER A 7 -35.02 12.64 -14.41
N THR A 8 -33.86 13.33 -14.35
CA THR A 8 -32.57 12.69 -14.18
C THR A 8 -32.42 12.14 -12.75
N LEU A 9 -32.92 12.87 -11.75
CA LEU A 9 -32.95 12.42 -10.35
C LEU A 9 -33.87 11.21 -10.16
N MET A 10 -35.04 11.21 -10.80
CA MET A 10 -35.98 10.07 -10.79
C MET A 10 -35.39 8.87 -11.53
N LEU A 11 -34.68 9.07 -12.64
CA LEU A 11 -34.02 7.99 -13.38
C LEU A 11 -32.83 7.42 -12.55
N SER A 12 -32.06 8.24 -11.87
CA SER A 12 -31.00 7.77 -10.98
C SER A 12 -31.56 7.03 -9.75
N LEU A 13 -32.68 7.50 -9.18
CA LEU A 13 -33.38 6.77 -8.10
C LEU A 13 -33.96 5.43 -8.56
N SER A 14 -34.51 5.35 -9.79
CA SER A 14 -35.02 4.10 -10.33
C SER A 14 -33.90 3.11 -10.68
N VAL A 15 -32.76 3.57 -11.15
CA VAL A 15 -31.54 2.73 -11.33
C VAL A 15 -30.99 2.22 -10.00
N LEU A 16 -31.03 3.03 -8.95
CA LEU A 16 -30.71 2.61 -7.58
C LEU A 16 -31.73 1.62 -7.00
N GLY A 17 -33.00 1.69 -7.42
CA GLY A 17 -34.07 0.79 -6.96
C GLY A 17 -34.08 -0.57 -7.66
N VAL A 18 -33.42 -0.72 -8.82
CA VAL A 18 -33.34 -2.00 -9.58
C VAL A 18 -32.15 -2.86 -9.08
N SER A 19 -31.25 -2.31 -8.27
CA SER A 19 -30.14 -3.06 -7.69
C SER A 19 -30.53 -3.97 -6.50
N THR A 20 -31.82 -4.29 -6.32
CA THR A 20 -32.29 -5.17 -5.24
C THR A 20 -32.08 -6.67 -5.50
N MET A 21 -31.35 -7.06 -6.55
CA MET A 21 -31.11 -8.49 -6.86
C MET A 21 -29.63 -8.95 -6.78
N ALA A 22 -28.74 -8.17 -6.20
CA ALA A 22 -27.38 -8.62 -5.97
C ALA A 22 -26.99 -8.40 -4.49
N TRP A 23 -27.64 -9.12 -3.59
CA TRP A 23 -27.33 -9.06 -2.14
C TRP A 23 -26.35 -10.15 -1.70
N ALA A 24 -25.50 -10.63 -2.59
CA ALA A 24 -24.30 -11.35 -2.15
C ALA A 24 -23.26 -10.29 -1.77
N SER A 25 -23.25 -9.94 -0.50
CA SER A 25 -22.21 -9.07 0.09
C SER A 25 -20.95 -9.91 0.24
N GLU A 26 -19.77 -9.33 -0.06
CA GLU A 26 -18.48 -9.95 0.23
C GLU A 26 -18.36 -10.40 1.71
N ALA A 27 -19.14 -9.77 2.59
CA ALA A 27 -19.23 -10.16 4.01
C ALA A 27 -19.92 -11.50 4.26
N ASP A 28 -20.73 -11.98 3.31
CA ASP A 28 -21.43 -13.25 3.39
C ASP A 28 -20.70 -14.35 2.59
N LEU A 29 -19.52 -14.02 2.06
CA LEU A 29 -18.69 -14.93 1.28
C LEU A 29 -18.19 -16.07 2.17
N VAL A 30 -18.46 -17.30 1.75
CA VAL A 30 -17.94 -18.51 2.38
C VAL A 30 -16.95 -19.15 1.42
N VAL A 31 -15.71 -19.34 1.86
CA VAL A 31 -14.70 -20.03 1.07
C VAL A 31 -15.03 -21.52 1.06
N PRO A 32 -15.10 -22.19 -0.12
CA PRO A 32 -15.34 -23.62 -0.19
C PRO A 32 -14.20 -24.41 0.45
N ASP A 33 -14.47 -25.66 0.81
CA ASP A 33 -13.44 -26.55 1.33
C ASP A 33 -12.33 -26.78 0.28
N LEU A 34 -11.17 -26.19 0.53
CA LEU A 34 -10.01 -26.25 -0.35
C LEU A 34 -9.43 -27.65 -0.53
N SER A 35 -9.78 -28.59 0.37
CA SER A 35 -9.36 -29.98 0.31
C SER A 35 -10.22 -30.83 -0.61
N SER A 36 -11.40 -30.32 -1.00
CA SER A 36 -12.39 -31.07 -1.82
C SER A 36 -11.97 -31.21 -3.28
N VAL A 37 -11.08 -30.35 -3.78
CA VAL A 37 -10.66 -30.33 -5.18
C VAL A 37 -9.17 -30.58 -5.28
N SER A 38 -8.75 -31.49 -6.17
CA SER A 38 -7.35 -31.79 -6.44
C SER A 38 -6.96 -31.40 -7.85
N PHE A 39 -5.78 -30.76 -7.97
CA PHE A 39 -5.13 -30.40 -9.24
C PHE A 39 -3.84 -31.21 -9.40
N PHE A 40 -3.73 -32.00 -10.46
CA PHE A 40 -2.56 -32.89 -10.68
C PHE A 40 -2.23 -33.81 -9.50
N GLY A 41 -3.25 -34.24 -8.74
CA GLY A 41 -3.07 -35.12 -7.57
C GLY A 41 -2.68 -34.39 -6.28
N ILE A 42 -2.64 -33.05 -6.28
CA ILE A 42 -2.37 -32.22 -5.09
C ILE A 42 -3.69 -31.52 -4.73
N ASP A 43 -4.11 -31.57 -3.48
CA ASP A 43 -5.28 -30.85 -3.00
C ASP A 43 -5.05 -29.34 -2.96
N GLY A 44 -6.12 -28.58 -3.06
CA GLY A 44 -6.05 -27.10 -3.13
C GLY A 44 -5.40 -26.48 -1.90
N HIS A 45 -5.64 -27.01 -0.70
CA HIS A 45 -5.01 -26.55 0.54
C HIS A 45 -3.48 -26.67 0.49
N THR A 46 -2.98 -27.84 0.09
CA THR A 46 -1.53 -28.09 -0.08
C THR A 46 -0.93 -27.21 -1.18
N LEU A 47 -1.67 -26.98 -2.28
CA LEU A 47 -1.22 -26.11 -3.37
C LEU A 47 -1.03 -24.67 -2.87
N LEU A 48 -1.98 -24.12 -2.11
CA LEU A 48 -1.87 -22.78 -1.52
C LEU A 48 -0.76 -22.70 -0.47
N PHE A 49 -0.53 -23.77 0.29
CA PHE A 49 0.61 -23.84 1.20
C PHE A 49 1.96 -23.75 0.49
N TRP A 50 2.12 -24.38 -0.68
CA TRP A 50 3.28 -24.16 -1.55
C TRP A 50 3.40 -22.71 -2.03
N GLY A 51 2.25 -22.05 -2.26
CA GLY A 51 2.21 -20.61 -2.54
C GLY A 51 2.86 -19.75 -1.45
N MET A 52 2.69 -20.11 -0.17
CA MET A 52 3.36 -19.41 0.93
C MET A 52 4.89 -19.53 0.85
N LEU A 53 5.42 -20.68 0.43
CA LEU A 53 6.87 -20.85 0.23
C LEU A 53 7.39 -19.95 -0.89
N ILE A 54 6.60 -19.75 -1.97
CA ILE A 54 6.93 -18.81 -3.04
C ILE A 54 6.96 -17.37 -2.50
N CYS A 55 6.02 -16.99 -1.64
CA CYS A 55 6.04 -15.68 -0.98
C CYS A 55 7.30 -15.50 -0.11
N ILE A 56 7.70 -16.51 0.64
CA ILE A 56 8.94 -16.48 1.42
C ILE A 56 10.16 -16.32 0.50
N ALA A 57 10.21 -17.03 -0.62
CA ALA A 57 11.26 -16.84 -1.61
C ALA A 57 11.28 -15.43 -2.20
N GLY A 58 10.11 -14.81 -2.44
CA GLY A 58 9.98 -13.43 -2.85
C GLY A 58 10.49 -12.42 -1.80
N PHE A 59 10.20 -12.64 -0.52
CA PHE A 59 10.79 -11.86 0.57
C PHE A 59 12.31 -11.94 0.58
N LEU A 60 12.86 -13.15 0.47
CA LEU A 60 14.30 -13.37 0.45
C LEU A 60 14.94 -12.69 -0.76
N PHE A 61 14.29 -12.76 -1.93
CA PHE A 61 14.77 -12.06 -3.12
C PHE A 61 14.79 -10.53 -2.91
N GLY A 62 13.68 -9.93 -2.47
CA GLY A 62 13.60 -8.50 -2.17
C GLY A 62 14.65 -8.05 -1.16
N TRP A 63 14.83 -8.82 -0.11
CA TRP A 63 15.85 -8.57 0.91
C TRP A 63 17.28 -8.66 0.38
N THR A 64 17.58 -9.65 -0.47
CA THR A 64 18.92 -9.78 -1.09
C THR A 64 19.24 -8.60 -1.99
N GLN A 65 18.28 -8.12 -2.80
CA GLN A 65 18.44 -6.92 -3.61
C GLN A 65 18.71 -5.68 -2.74
N PHE A 66 17.98 -5.51 -1.65
CA PHE A 66 18.22 -4.45 -0.67
C PHE A 66 19.64 -4.49 -0.08
N GLN A 67 20.11 -5.67 0.32
CA GLN A 67 21.46 -5.83 0.87
C GLN A 67 22.54 -5.52 -0.18
N GLN A 68 22.34 -5.92 -1.43
CA GLN A 68 23.26 -5.57 -2.53
C GLN A 68 23.31 -4.05 -2.74
N LEU A 69 22.15 -3.36 -2.76
CA LEU A 69 22.09 -1.90 -2.87
C LEU A 69 22.82 -1.22 -1.70
N LYS A 70 22.58 -1.69 -0.49
CA LYS A 70 23.21 -1.15 0.72
C LYS A 70 24.73 -1.28 0.68
N ALA A 71 25.25 -2.35 0.10
CA ALA A 71 26.69 -2.64 0.00
C ALA A 71 27.41 -1.79 -1.08
N LEU A 72 26.69 -1.14 -1.99
CA LEU A 72 27.29 -0.33 -3.03
C LEU A 72 28.10 0.85 -2.46
N PRO A 73 29.22 1.22 -3.10
CA PRO A 73 30.03 2.34 -2.65
C PRO A 73 29.27 3.66 -2.81
N VAL A 74 29.52 4.57 -1.86
CA VAL A 74 28.96 5.92 -1.85
C VAL A 74 29.93 6.88 -1.19
N HIS A 75 30.01 8.13 -1.67
CA HIS A 75 30.83 9.15 -1.04
C HIS A 75 30.22 9.55 0.31
N LYS A 76 31.09 9.81 1.30
CA LYS A 76 30.66 10.12 2.68
C LYS A 76 29.63 11.26 2.73
N SER A 77 29.92 12.38 2.06
CA SER A 77 29.01 13.54 2.06
C SER A 77 27.65 13.22 1.44
N MET A 78 27.58 12.42 0.36
CA MET A 78 26.31 11.99 -0.24
C MET A 78 25.54 11.06 0.70
N LYS A 79 26.27 10.20 1.44
CA LYS A 79 25.66 9.33 2.45
C LYS A 79 25.08 10.15 3.60
N ASP A 80 25.80 11.13 4.10
CA ASP A 80 25.37 11.98 5.22
C ASP A 80 24.09 12.77 4.86
N VAL A 81 24.01 13.33 3.63
CA VAL A 81 22.81 13.99 3.13
C VAL A 81 21.65 12.99 2.95
N SER A 82 21.92 11.82 2.40
CA SER A 82 20.91 10.75 2.23
C SER A 82 20.34 10.28 3.57
N GLU A 83 21.15 10.18 4.61
CA GLU A 83 20.67 9.85 5.96
C GLU A 83 19.85 11.00 6.58
N LEU A 84 20.22 12.26 6.31
CA LEU A 84 19.41 13.42 6.71
C LEU A 84 18.02 13.40 6.04
N ILE A 85 17.95 13.15 4.73
CA ILE A 85 16.70 12.99 4.00
C ILE A 85 15.90 11.84 4.61
N PHE A 86 16.53 10.71 4.90
CA PHE A 86 15.85 9.57 5.53
C PHE A 86 15.25 9.92 6.89
N GLU A 87 15.97 10.60 7.77
CA GLU A 87 15.47 11.01 9.09
C GLU A 87 14.29 12.00 8.97
N THR A 88 14.30 12.86 7.96
CA THR A 88 13.20 13.78 7.67
C THR A 88 11.97 13.01 7.16
N CYS A 89 12.15 12.09 6.21
CA CYS A 89 11.09 11.20 5.72
C CYS A 89 10.51 10.31 6.83
N LYS A 90 11.36 9.82 7.73
CA LYS A 90 10.95 9.05 8.90
C LYS A 90 10.05 9.88 9.83
N THR A 91 10.40 11.14 10.06
CA THR A 91 9.56 12.06 10.85
C THR A 91 8.20 12.28 10.19
N TYR A 92 8.17 12.44 8.86
CA TYR A 92 6.94 12.50 8.08
C TYR A 92 6.10 11.23 8.29
N LEU A 93 6.67 10.04 8.09
CA LEU A 93 5.93 8.77 8.27
C LEU A 93 5.39 8.59 9.70
N ILE A 94 6.19 8.90 10.72
CA ILE A 94 5.72 8.80 12.11
C ILE A 94 4.54 9.75 12.36
N THR A 95 4.57 10.95 11.78
CA THR A 95 3.46 11.91 11.90
C THR A 95 2.20 11.39 11.21
N GLN A 96 2.35 10.84 9.99
CA GLN A 96 1.24 10.21 9.27
C GLN A 96 0.72 8.96 9.99
N GLY A 97 1.61 8.16 10.59
CA GLY A 97 1.23 7.00 11.39
C GLY A 97 0.35 7.36 12.60
N LYS A 98 0.66 8.46 13.30
CA LYS A 98 -0.20 8.97 14.39
C LYS A 98 -1.59 9.38 13.88
N PHE A 99 -1.64 10.05 12.73
CA PHE A 99 -2.90 10.43 12.11
C PHE A 99 -3.71 9.21 11.67
N LEU A 100 -3.05 8.19 11.09
CA LEU A 100 -3.66 6.92 10.72
C LEU A 100 -4.30 6.21 11.92
N VAL A 101 -3.65 6.20 13.09
CA VAL A 101 -4.22 5.61 14.30
C VAL A 101 -5.52 6.31 14.70
N VAL A 102 -5.56 7.65 14.68
CA VAL A 102 -6.78 8.41 14.98
C VAL A 102 -7.90 8.09 13.98
N LEU A 103 -7.56 8.04 12.70
CA LEU A 103 -8.50 7.74 11.62
C LEU A 103 -9.02 6.29 11.70
N GLN A 104 -8.15 5.33 12.03
CA GLN A 104 -8.54 3.94 12.25
C GLN A 104 -9.50 3.78 13.44
N LEU A 105 -9.31 4.54 14.50
CA LEU A 105 -10.26 4.53 15.63
C LEU A 105 -11.64 5.03 15.19
N LEU A 106 -11.70 6.11 14.41
CA LEU A 106 -12.95 6.66 13.89
C LEU A 106 -13.64 5.66 12.93
N VAL A 107 -12.89 5.13 11.96
CA VAL A 107 -13.40 4.13 11.00
C VAL A 107 -13.78 2.85 11.75
N GLY A 108 -13.01 2.44 12.75
CA GLY A 108 -13.31 1.28 13.60
C GLY A 108 -14.66 1.40 14.31
N VAL A 109 -14.99 2.58 14.83
CA VAL A 109 -16.32 2.83 15.42
C VAL A 109 -17.42 2.68 14.36
N ILE A 110 -17.21 3.22 13.16
CA ILE A 110 -18.17 3.08 12.04
C ILE A 110 -18.33 1.60 11.67
N MET A 111 -17.23 0.83 11.60
CA MET A 111 -17.26 -0.61 11.31
C MET A 111 -18.03 -1.37 12.41
N ILE A 112 -17.86 -1.06 13.68
CA ILE A 112 -18.60 -1.67 14.78
C ILE A 112 -20.11 -1.40 14.64
N ILE A 113 -20.50 -0.16 14.35
CA ILE A 113 -21.90 0.22 14.14
C ILE A 113 -22.47 -0.50 12.92
N TYR A 114 -21.75 -0.49 11.81
CA TYR A 114 -22.22 -1.08 10.55
C TYR A 114 -22.34 -2.61 10.67
N PHE A 115 -21.25 -3.31 11.01
CA PHE A 115 -21.26 -4.76 11.06
C PHE A 115 -21.97 -5.33 12.29
N GLY A 116 -21.81 -4.72 13.45
CA GLY A 116 -22.42 -5.20 14.69
C GLY A 116 -23.90 -4.87 14.80
N TRP A 117 -24.29 -3.61 14.52
CA TRP A 117 -25.67 -3.17 14.69
C TRP A 117 -26.53 -3.29 13.43
N LEU A 118 -26.06 -2.80 12.27
CA LEU A 118 -26.87 -2.86 11.04
C LEU A 118 -26.88 -4.26 10.41
N ARG A 119 -25.74 -4.95 10.38
CA ARG A 119 -25.62 -6.28 9.78
C ARG A 119 -25.85 -7.41 10.79
N HIS A 120 -26.00 -7.12 12.07
CA HIS A 120 -26.22 -8.07 13.14
C HIS A 120 -25.16 -9.20 13.22
N PHE A 121 -23.92 -8.87 12.88
CA PHE A 121 -22.82 -9.82 13.01
C PHE A 121 -22.52 -10.06 14.50
N ASP A 122 -22.15 -11.28 14.82
CA ASP A 122 -21.70 -11.62 16.18
C ASP A 122 -20.40 -10.88 16.53
N PHE A 123 -20.13 -10.79 17.83
CA PHE A 123 -18.94 -10.08 18.33
C PHE A 123 -17.63 -10.64 17.74
N GLY A 124 -17.54 -11.98 17.53
CA GLY A 124 -16.36 -12.62 16.95
C GLY A 124 -16.06 -12.14 15.52
N LYS A 125 -17.09 -12.06 14.68
CA LYS A 125 -16.95 -11.54 13.29
C LYS A 125 -16.50 -10.07 13.30
N VAL A 126 -17.13 -9.22 14.10
CA VAL A 126 -16.75 -7.80 14.19
C VAL A 126 -15.31 -7.64 14.67
N ALA A 127 -14.91 -8.39 15.69
CA ALA A 127 -13.56 -8.34 16.22
C ALA A 127 -12.51 -8.75 15.17
N ILE A 128 -12.79 -9.80 14.36
CA ILE A 128 -11.87 -10.27 13.34
C ILE A 128 -11.77 -9.28 12.16
N ILE A 129 -12.87 -8.63 11.77
CA ILE A 129 -12.88 -7.55 10.77
C ILE A 129 -11.98 -6.40 11.22
N LEU A 130 -12.13 -5.96 12.46
CA LEU A 130 -11.30 -4.89 13.02
C LEU A 130 -9.82 -5.28 13.09
N PHE A 131 -9.53 -6.51 13.49
CA PHE A 131 -8.17 -7.03 13.55
C PHE A 131 -7.53 -7.08 12.15
N CYS A 132 -8.24 -7.60 11.15
CA CYS A 132 -7.76 -7.63 9.77
C CYS A 132 -7.58 -6.21 9.20
N SER A 133 -8.44 -5.25 9.56
CA SER A 133 -8.27 -3.85 9.17
C SER A 133 -6.97 -3.24 9.74
N VAL A 134 -6.63 -3.56 10.97
CA VAL A 134 -5.34 -3.13 11.55
C VAL A 134 -4.16 -3.77 10.80
N ILE A 135 -4.27 -5.06 10.42
CA ILE A 135 -3.23 -5.74 9.60
C ILE A 135 -3.07 -5.05 8.25
N GLY A 136 -4.17 -4.68 7.58
CA GLY A 136 -4.14 -3.95 6.30
C GLY A 136 -3.40 -2.62 6.40
N ILE A 137 -3.71 -1.79 7.41
CA ILE A 137 -2.98 -0.54 7.66
C ILE A 137 -1.50 -0.79 7.93
N LEU A 138 -1.18 -1.76 8.77
CA LEU A 138 0.21 -2.10 9.09
C LEU A 138 0.96 -2.60 7.85
N GLY A 139 0.31 -3.35 6.96
CA GLY A 139 0.86 -3.77 5.68
C GLY A 139 1.24 -2.58 4.80
N SER A 140 0.27 -1.69 4.51
CA SER A 140 0.51 -0.46 3.74
C SER A 140 1.63 0.40 4.34
N TYR A 141 1.64 0.55 5.65
CA TYR A 141 2.65 1.34 6.36
C TYR A 141 4.03 0.70 6.33
N ALA A 142 4.11 -0.63 6.47
CA ALA A 142 5.37 -1.37 6.46
C ALA A 142 6.05 -1.34 5.09
N VAL A 143 5.27 -1.54 4.01
CA VAL A 143 5.82 -1.48 2.64
C VAL A 143 6.25 -0.06 2.28
N ALA A 144 5.49 0.96 2.69
CA ALA A 144 5.87 2.36 2.51
C ALA A 144 7.17 2.71 3.25
N TRP A 145 7.31 2.25 4.49
CA TRP A 145 8.54 2.42 5.28
C TRP A 145 9.74 1.75 4.62
N PHE A 146 9.58 0.52 4.17
CA PHE A 146 10.63 -0.21 3.47
C PHE A 146 11.00 0.48 2.14
N GLY A 147 9.99 0.86 1.34
CA GLY A 147 10.17 1.56 0.07
C GLY A 147 10.98 2.85 0.23
N MET A 148 10.62 3.68 1.21
CA MET A 148 11.35 4.89 1.55
C MET A 148 12.82 4.60 1.90
N ARG A 149 13.08 3.56 2.70
CA ARG A 149 14.45 3.21 3.09
C ARG A 149 15.29 2.72 1.91
N VAL A 150 14.73 1.89 1.05
CA VAL A 150 15.39 1.43 -0.18
C VAL A 150 15.69 2.59 -1.11
N ASN A 151 14.72 3.49 -1.28
CA ASN A 151 14.83 4.63 -2.18
C ASN A 151 15.94 5.60 -1.75
N THR A 152 15.98 5.97 -0.47
CA THR A 152 17.03 6.85 0.07
C THR A 152 18.43 6.25 -0.08
N PHE A 153 18.59 4.93 0.02
CA PHE A 153 19.86 4.28 -0.30
C PHE A 153 20.17 4.34 -1.80
N ALA A 154 19.18 4.04 -2.65
CA ALA A 154 19.36 4.02 -4.09
C ALA A 154 19.75 5.40 -4.64
N ASN A 155 19.11 6.47 -4.18
CA ASN A 155 19.36 7.85 -4.62
C ASN A 155 20.85 8.24 -4.48
N SER A 156 21.42 8.07 -3.30
CA SER A 156 22.82 8.43 -3.05
C SER A 156 23.81 7.59 -3.83
N ARG A 157 23.50 6.32 -4.08
CA ARG A 157 24.38 5.41 -4.81
C ARG A 157 24.28 5.60 -6.31
N SER A 158 23.09 5.89 -6.83
CA SER A 158 22.87 6.26 -8.21
C SER A 158 23.60 7.57 -8.55
N ALA A 159 23.46 8.58 -7.70
CA ALA A 159 24.17 9.85 -7.83
C ALA A 159 25.70 9.65 -7.81
N PHE A 160 26.23 8.81 -6.93
CA PHE A 160 27.66 8.51 -6.90
C PHE A 160 28.12 7.71 -8.10
N ALA A 161 27.31 6.76 -8.60
CA ALA A 161 27.61 5.98 -9.78
C ALA A 161 27.70 6.84 -11.05
N SER A 162 26.88 7.89 -11.14
CA SER A 162 26.85 8.80 -12.31
C SER A 162 28.19 9.53 -12.51
N LEU A 163 28.97 9.76 -11.47
CA LEU A 163 30.30 10.39 -11.54
C LEU A 163 31.31 9.57 -12.34
N ARG A 164 31.07 8.27 -12.56
CA ARG A 164 31.94 7.39 -13.35
C ARG A 164 31.74 7.53 -14.86
N GLY A 165 30.74 8.28 -15.29
CA GLY A 165 30.43 8.48 -16.72
C GLY A 165 29.90 7.23 -17.43
N ASN A 166 29.53 6.17 -16.70
CA ASN A 166 28.95 4.95 -17.26
C ASN A 166 27.44 4.92 -16.95
N ALA A 167 26.63 4.84 -18.01
CA ALA A 167 25.17 4.86 -17.90
C ALA A 167 24.58 3.60 -17.25
N PHE A 168 25.20 2.43 -17.43
CA PHE A 168 24.63 1.15 -16.97
C PHE A 168 24.41 1.09 -15.44
N PRO A 169 25.39 1.42 -14.56
CA PRO A 169 25.14 1.40 -13.12
C PRO A 169 24.08 2.41 -12.66
N VAL A 170 23.93 3.53 -13.37
CA VAL A 170 22.94 4.56 -13.07
C VAL A 170 21.50 4.05 -13.31
N CYS A 171 21.31 3.20 -14.33
CA CYS A 171 20.03 2.56 -14.60
C CYS A 171 19.81 1.29 -13.75
N GLU A 172 20.85 0.52 -13.48
CA GLU A 172 20.76 -0.73 -12.71
C GLU A 172 20.34 -0.51 -11.26
N ILE A 173 20.84 0.56 -10.63
CA ILE A 173 20.56 0.84 -9.19
C ILE A 173 19.07 1.12 -8.95
N PRO A 174 18.40 2.05 -9.67
CA PRO A 174 16.96 2.26 -9.53
C PRO A 174 16.15 1.01 -9.87
N LEU A 175 16.53 0.25 -10.89
CA LEU A 175 15.87 -0.99 -11.27
C LEU A 175 15.91 -2.02 -10.13
N LYS A 176 17.07 -2.25 -9.52
CA LYS A 176 17.22 -3.13 -8.36
C LYS A 176 16.40 -2.65 -7.14
N ALA A 177 16.33 -1.33 -6.93
CA ALA A 177 15.50 -0.75 -5.88
C ALA A 177 14.02 -1.06 -6.12
N GLY A 178 13.51 -0.79 -7.32
CA GLY A 178 12.15 -1.10 -7.71
C GLY A 178 11.82 -2.59 -7.60
N MET A 179 12.72 -3.48 -8.04
CA MET A 179 12.56 -4.93 -7.89
C MET A 179 12.53 -5.37 -6.42
N SER A 180 13.37 -4.79 -5.56
CA SER A 180 13.37 -5.06 -4.13
C SER A 180 12.04 -4.71 -3.48
N ILE A 181 11.55 -3.49 -3.74
CA ILE A 181 10.30 -2.98 -3.19
C ILE A 181 9.10 -3.78 -3.74
N GLY A 182 9.02 -3.96 -5.06
CA GLY A 182 7.91 -4.64 -5.71
C GLY A 182 7.78 -6.11 -5.29
N MET A 183 8.89 -6.84 -5.22
CA MET A 183 8.86 -8.24 -4.77
C MET A 183 8.47 -8.37 -3.30
N LEU A 184 8.94 -7.48 -2.44
CA LEU A 184 8.54 -7.49 -1.03
C LEU A 184 7.06 -7.17 -0.88
N LEU A 185 6.56 -6.15 -1.59
CA LEU A 185 5.17 -5.73 -1.58
C LEU A 185 4.23 -6.87 -2.00
N ILE A 186 4.46 -7.44 -3.20
CA ILE A 186 3.63 -8.54 -3.74
C ILE A 186 3.69 -9.76 -2.82
N SER A 187 4.88 -10.09 -2.31
CA SER A 187 5.05 -11.25 -1.43
C SER A 187 4.32 -11.06 -0.10
N LEU A 188 4.34 -9.85 0.47
CA LEU A 188 3.64 -9.56 1.73
C LEU A 188 2.14 -9.67 1.54
N GLU A 189 1.62 -9.07 0.47
CA GLU A 189 0.21 -9.07 0.16
C GLU A 189 -0.32 -10.49 -0.04
N LEU A 190 0.30 -11.24 -0.95
CA LEU A 190 -0.07 -12.64 -1.18
C LEU A 190 0.06 -13.51 0.07
N PHE A 191 1.10 -13.27 0.88
CA PHE A 191 1.30 -14.01 2.12
C PHE A 191 0.14 -13.80 3.09
N VAL A 192 -0.32 -12.55 3.28
CA VAL A 192 -1.47 -12.24 4.16
C VAL A 192 -2.75 -12.85 3.61
N MET A 193 -3.01 -12.72 2.30
CA MET A 193 -4.17 -13.33 1.66
C MET A 193 -4.18 -14.86 1.81
N LEU A 194 -3.03 -15.51 1.62
CA LEU A 194 -2.88 -16.96 1.83
C LEU A 194 -3.07 -17.34 3.29
N CYS A 195 -2.61 -16.53 4.24
CA CYS A 195 -2.87 -16.75 5.66
C CYS A 195 -4.37 -16.72 5.98
N ILE A 196 -5.12 -15.78 5.39
CA ILE A 196 -6.57 -15.72 5.54
C ILE A 196 -7.22 -17.00 4.97
N LEU A 197 -6.84 -17.40 3.75
CA LEU A 197 -7.43 -18.57 3.09
C LEU A 197 -7.11 -19.90 3.78
N LEU A 198 -5.91 -20.04 4.37
CA LEU A 198 -5.43 -21.33 4.90
C LEU A 198 -5.73 -21.52 6.39
N PHE A 199 -5.73 -20.43 7.18
CA PHE A 199 -5.76 -20.53 8.65
C PHE A 199 -7.01 -19.92 9.28
N VAL A 200 -7.81 -19.15 8.53
CA VAL A 200 -9.06 -18.61 9.04
C VAL A 200 -10.21 -19.57 8.68
N ASP A 201 -11.16 -19.71 9.60
CA ASP A 201 -12.38 -20.49 9.32
C ASP A 201 -13.10 -19.94 8.09
N PRO A 202 -13.56 -20.81 7.15
CA PRO A 202 -14.22 -20.40 5.92
C PRO A 202 -15.36 -19.39 6.09
N HIS A 203 -16.09 -19.45 7.22
CA HIS A 203 -17.17 -18.52 7.52
C HIS A 203 -16.68 -17.11 7.93
N TYR A 204 -15.42 -16.98 8.33
CA TYR A 204 -14.81 -15.69 8.69
C TYR A 204 -13.91 -15.11 7.60
N ALA A 205 -13.59 -15.88 6.56
CA ALA A 205 -12.67 -15.46 5.50
C ALA A 205 -13.17 -14.20 4.77
N GLY A 206 -14.45 -14.15 4.38
CA GLY A 206 -15.06 -12.96 3.76
C GLY A 206 -14.95 -11.72 4.65
N PRO A 207 -15.43 -11.76 5.92
CA PRO A 207 -15.20 -10.69 6.88
C PRO A 207 -13.75 -10.26 7.04
N CYS A 208 -12.79 -11.21 7.07
CA CYS A 208 -11.36 -10.89 7.12
C CYS A 208 -10.88 -10.10 5.89
N PHE A 209 -11.27 -10.53 4.69
CA PHE A 209 -10.91 -9.83 3.45
C PHE A 209 -11.45 -8.41 3.41
N ILE A 210 -12.70 -8.19 3.82
CA ILE A 210 -13.28 -6.84 3.91
C ILE A 210 -12.50 -5.98 4.91
N GLY A 211 -12.26 -6.50 6.11
CA GLY A 211 -11.49 -5.78 7.11
C GLY A 211 -10.10 -5.40 6.59
N PHE A 212 -9.40 -6.34 5.99
CA PHE A 212 -8.07 -6.15 5.42
C PHE A 212 -8.09 -5.08 4.31
N ALA A 213 -9.00 -5.19 3.34
CA ALA A 213 -9.16 -4.23 2.25
C ALA A 213 -9.47 -2.80 2.74
N ILE A 214 -10.36 -2.65 3.76
CA ILE A 214 -10.64 -1.35 4.37
C ILE A 214 -9.37 -0.76 5.01
N GLY A 215 -8.59 -1.59 5.69
CA GLY A 215 -7.35 -1.16 6.33
C GLY A 215 -6.30 -0.70 5.32
N GLU A 216 -6.08 -1.48 4.26
CA GLU A 216 -5.15 -1.12 3.18
C GLU A 216 -5.53 0.20 2.52
N SER A 217 -6.80 0.32 2.11
CA SER A 217 -7.32 1.52 1.48
C SER A 217 -7.18 2.75 2.36
N LEU A 218 -7.42 2.62 3.65
CA LEU A 218 -7.23 3.71 4.60
C LEU A 218 -5.75 4.11 4.68
N GLY A 219 -4.86 3.13 4.83
CA GLY A 219 -3.42 3.35 4.89
C GLY A 219 -2.88 4.01 3.63
N ALA A 220 -3.19 3.43 2.47
CA ALA A 220 -2.73 3.91 1.17
C ALA A 220 -3.25 5.31 0.85
N SER A 221 -4.55 5.57 1.06
CA SER A 221 -5.15 6.88 0.77
C SER A 221 -4.49 8.01 1.55
N VAL A 222 -4.25 7.81 2.86
CA VAL A 222 -3.60 8.82 3.70
C VAL A 222 -2.15 9.05 3.27
N LEU A 223 -1.38 7.98 3.09
CA LEU A 223 0.03 8.09 2.71
C LEU A 223 0.20 8.72 1.32
N ARG A 224 -0.65 8.35 0.36
CA ARG A 224 -0.62 8.87 -1.01
C ARG A 224 -0.99 10.35 -1.06
N ILE A 225 -2.12 10.76 -0.45
CA ILE A 225 -2.60 12.14 -0.49
C ILE A 225 -1.63 13.05 0.26
N ALA A 226 -1.25 12.68 1.47
CA ALA A 226 -0.35 13.48 2.28
C ALA A 226 1.04 13.60 1.65
N GLY A 227 1.58 12.53 1.06
CA GLY A 227 2.86 12.54 0.33
C GLY A 227 2.83 13.46 -0.88
N GLY A 228 1.81 13.34 -1.72
CA GLY A 228 1.65 14.18 -2.91
C GLY A 228 1.49 15.67 -2.59
N ILE A 229 0.74 16.01 -1.55
CA ILE A 229 0.60 17.42 -1.11
C ILE A 229 1.92 17.92 -0.53
N PHE A 230 2.60 17.12 0.30
CA PHE A 230 3.89 17.50 0.87
C PHE A 230 4.93 17.80 -0.21
N THR A 231 5.05 16.94 -1.23
CA THR A 231 5.95 17.14 -2.38
C THR A 231 5.67 18.46 -3.06
N LYS A 232 4.42 18.78 -3.37
CA LYS A 232 4.09 20.01 -4.08
C LYS A 232 4.32 21.28 -3.26
N ILE A 233 4.09 21.23 -1.95
CA ILE A 233 4.38 22.36 -1.07
C ILE A 233 5.89 22.58 -0.96
N ALA A 234 6.69 21.52 -0.84
CA ALA A 234 8.14 21.60 -0.74
C ALA A 234 8.78 22.12 -2.03
N ASP A 235 8.39 21.58 -3.19
CA ASP A 235 8.80 21.98 -4.53
C ASP A 235 8.53 23.48 -4.77
N ILE A 236 7.28 23.92 -4.60
CA ILE A 236 6.92 25.34 -4.75
C ILE A 236 7.67 26.23 -3.75
N GLY A 237 7.87 25.76 -2.52
CA GLY A 237 8.65 26.49 -1.50
C GLY A 237 10.11 26.69 -1.93
N SER A 238 10.74 25.69 -2.51
CA SER A 238 12.09 25.75 -3.06
C SER A 238 12.17 26.70 -4.26
N ASP A 239 11.17 26.66 -5.15
CA ASP A 239 11.07 27.58 -6.30
C ASP A 239 10.88 29.04 -5.89
N LEU A 240 10.14 29.32 -4.83
CA LEU A 240 9.99 30.69 -4.33
C LEU A 240 11.33 31.33 -3.91
N MET A 241 12.27 30.53 -3.38
CA MET A 241 13.62 30.99 -3.09
C MET A 241 14.35 31.46 -4.36
N LYS A 242 14.15 30.76 -5.48
CA LYS A 242 14.70 31.08 -6.79
C LYS A 242 14.09 32.37 -7.34
N VAL A 243 12.77 32.54 -7.25
CA VAL A 243 12.06 33.71 -7.78
C VAL A 243 12.36 34.95 -6.98
N ILE A 244 12.31 34.91 -5.64
CA ILE A 244 12.41 36.10 -4.77
C ILE A 244 13.86 36.45 -4.47
N PHE A 245 14.67 35.47 -4.05
CA PHE A 245 16.05 35.73 -3.60
C PHE A 245 17.11 35.45 -4.66
N LYS A 246 16.72 35.04 -5.87
CA LYS A 246 17.63 34.66 -6.96
C LYS A 246 18.64 33.58 -6.60
N ILE A 247 18.31 32.74 -5.62
CA ILE A 247 19.06 31.54 -5.23
C ILE A 247 18.52 30.40 -6.10
N LYS A 248 19.42 29.68 -6.79
CA LYS A 248 19.01 28.55 -7.61
C LYS A 248 18.37 27.47 -6.75
N GLU A 249 17.45 26.73 -7.33
CA GLU A 249 16.70 25.65 -6.69
C GLU A 249 17.63 24.62 -6.04
N ASP A 250 18.64 24.18 -6.79
CA ASP A 250 19.66 23.18 -6.38
C ASP A 250 20.90 23.79 -5.69
N ASP A 251 20.87 25.08 -5.32
CA ASP A 251 21.98 25.75 -4.63
C ASP A 251 22.03 25.29 -3.14
N ALA A 252 23.22 24.94 -2.67
CA ALA A 252 23.44 24.52 -1.28
C ALA A 252 22.99 25.55 -0.21
N ARG A 253 22.81 26.82 -0.61
CA ARG A 253 22.29 27.91 0.24
C ARG A 253 20.77 27.94 0.29
N ASN A 254 20.09 27.21 -0.58
CA ASN A 254 18.63 27.11 -0.56
C ASN A 254 18.20 26.09 0.51
N PRO A 255 17.58 26.52 1.62
CA PRO A 255 17.15 25.60 2.66
C PRO A 255 15.97 24.70 2.19
N GLY A 256 15.32 25.05 1.07
CA GLY A 256 14.26 24.26 0.46
C GLY A 256 14.73 22.94 -0.14
N VAL A 257 16.01 22.81 -0.51
CA VAL A 257 16.55 21.59 -1.18
C VAL A 257 16.28 20.31 -0.38
N ILE A 258 16.48 20.33 0.94
CA ILE A 258 16.23 19.14 1.78
C ILE A 258 14.74 18.86 1.91
N ALA A 259 13.92 19.89 1.98
CA ALA A 259 12.46 19.75 2.02
C ALA A 259 11.93 19.17 0.70
N ASP A 260 12.45 19.63 -0.43
CA ASP A 260 12.13 19.16 -1.76
C ASP A 260 12.52 17.69 -1.96
N CYS A 261 13.78 17.33 -1.70
CA CYS A 261 14.23 15.94 -1.72
C CYS A 261 13.43 15.03 -0.75
N THR A 262 12.97 15.56 0.38
CA THR A 262 12.12 14.83 1.32
C THR A 262 10.71 14.66 0.74
N GLY A 263 10.19 15.69 0.10
CA GLY A 263 8.90 15.70 -0.58
C GLY A 263 8.86 14.65 -1.69
N ASP A 264 9.86 14.61 -2.55
CA ASP A 264 9.98 13.62 -3.62
C ASP A 264 9.98 12.19 -3.07
N ASN A 265 10.74 11.94 -2.00
CA ASN A 265 10.69 10.62 -1.37
C ASN A 265 9.32 10.30 -0.76
N ALA A 266 8.63 11.26 -0.18
CA ALA A 266 7.29 11.08 0.39
C ALA A 266 6.21 10.91 -0.69
N GLY A 267 6.27 11.72 -1.75
CA GLY A 267 5.30 11.70 -2.85
C GLY A 267 5.52 10.53 -3.81
N ASP A 268 6.75 10.37 -4.30
CA ASP A 268 7.04 9.47 -5.42
C ASP A 268 7.46 8.07 -4.98
N SER A 269 7.83 7.88 -3.71
CA SER A 269 8.23 6.58 -3.15
C SER A 269 7.18 6.02 -2.21
N VAL A 270 6.81 6.76 -1.16
CA VAL A 270 5.88 6.28 -0.12
C VAL A 270 4.47 6.11 -0.68
N GLY A 271 3.97 7.12 -1.41
CA GLY A 271 2.63 7.10 -1.98
C GLY A 271 2.40 5.93 -2.93
N PRO A 272 3.16 5.80 -4.03
CA PRO A 272 3.02 4.70 -4.99
C PRO A 272 3.26 3.32 -4.38
N THR A 273 4.13 3.19 -3.39
CA THR A 273 4.37 1.89 -2.73
C THR A 273 3.14 1.45 -1.92
N ALA A 274 2.53 2.36 -1.17
CA ALA A 274 1.30 2.07 -0.43
C ALA A 274 0.10 1.83 -1.37
N ASP A 275 -0.01 2.62 -2.45
CA ASP A 275 -1.05 2.47 -3.47
C ASP A 275 -0.92 1.14 -4.24
N GLY A 276 0.31 0.72 -4.54
CA GLY A 276 0.57 -0.58 -5.17
C GLY A 276 0.17 -1.76 -4.28
N PHE A 277 0.40 -1.67 -2.98
CA PHE A 277 -0.04 -2.66 -2.01
C PHE A 277 -1.56 -2.76 -1.98
N GLU A 278 -2.26 -1.65 -1.77
CA GLU A 278 -3.72 -1.57 -1.78
C GLU A 278 -4.32 -2.10 -3.10
N THR A 279 -3.82 -1.62 -4.24
CA THR A 279 -4.37 -1.99 -5.55
C THR A 279 -4.27 -3.48 -5.79
N TYR A 280 -3.17 -4.10 -5.39
CA TYR A 280 -2.97 -5.54 -5.53
C TYR A 280 -3.90 -6.33 -4.62
N GLY A 281 -4.04 -5.94 -3.35
CA GLY A 281 -4.89 -6.60 -2.37
C GLY A 281 -6.37 -6.47 -2.68
N VAL A 282 -6.86 -5.25 -2.88
CA VAL A 282 -8.27 -5.00 -3.20
C VAL A 282 -8.69 -5.70 -4.51
N THR A 283 -7.82 -5.69 -5.53
CA THR A 283 -8.08 -6.41 -6.78
C THR A 283 -8.11 -7.92 -6.56
N GLY A 284 -7.19 -8.46 -5.75
CA GLY A 284 -7.15 -9.87 -5.40
C GLY A 284 -8.40 -10.33 -4.67
N VAL A 285 -8.83 -9.57 -3.66
CA VAL A 285 -10.07 -9.83 -2.91
C VAL A 285 -11.28 -9.77 -3.85
N ALA A 286 -11.37 -8.76 -4.72
CA ALA A 286 -12.46 -8.63 -5.67
C ALA A 286 -12.51 -9.81 -6.65
N LEU A 287 -11.37 -10.30 -7.14
CA LEU A 287 -11.31 -11.47 -8.03
C LEU A 287 -11.74 -12.74 -7.31
N ILE A 288 -11.28 -12.97 -6.08
CA ILE A 288 -11.70 -14.12 -5.26
C ILE A 288 -13.22 -14.07 -5.06
N SER A 289 -13.75 -12.94 -4.67
CA SER A 289 -15.18 -12.72 -4.45
C SER A 289 -15.98 -12.98 -5.71
N PHE A 290 -15.55 -12.43 -6.85
CA PHE A 290 -16.21 -12.63 -8.14
C PHE A 290 -16.23 -14.10 -8.58
N ILE A 291 -15.10 -14.80 -8.44
CA ILE A 291 -15.02 -16.22 -8.80
C ILE A 291 -15.94 -17.06 -7.92
N LEU A 292 -15.95 -16.82 -6.61
CA LEU A 292 -16.79 -17.56 -5.67
C LEU A 292 -18.28 -17.31 -5.92
N LEU A 293 -18.68 -16.07 -6.23
CA LEU A 293 -20.06 -15.73 -6.58
C LEU A 293 -20.48 -16.29 -7.94
N ALA A 294 -19.58 -16.47 -8.89
CA ALA A 294 -19.87 -17.03 -10.20
C ALA A 294 -20.05 -18.56 -10.20
N ILE A 295 -19.55 -19.25 -9.18
CA ILE A 295 -19.64 -20.71 -9.06
C ILE A 295 -20.89 -21.15 -8.28
N HIS A 296 -21.47 -20.26 -7.49
CA HIS A 296 -22.72 -20.46 -6.76
C HIS A 296 -23.91 -19.86 -7.49
#